data_9bbf91d2d5ab22f5ae06742daa94b822
#
_entry.id   9bbf91d2d5ab22f5ae06742daa94b822
#
_cell.length_a   1.000
_cell.length_b   1.000
_cell.length_c   1.000
_cell.angle_alpha   90.00
_cell.angle_beta   90.00
_cell.angle_gamma   90.00
#
_symmetry.space_group_name_H-M   'P 1'
#
loop_
_entity.id
_entity.type
_entity.pdbx_description
1 polymer ?
#
loop_
_entity_poly.entity_id
_entity_poly.type
_entity_poly.pdbx_seq_one_letter_code
_entity_poly.pdbx_strand_id
1 'polypeptide(L)'
;MQELTGYIFHTAFMGSDNSSEKTTSRAKRLGEALGSYHLGIKIDLMVNAVIQTFALTTGHTPRFCVHGGSMSEDLALQNIQARLRMVTAYLFAQLLPWVRGRGGFLLVLGSANVDEGLRGYMTKYDCSSADLNPIGAIAKGDLKKMLLWAAKTYQWDILAEIAGAPPTAELRPRATSDNSEEAEHSQLDEDEMGMSYYELGLFGTLRKISRCGPVSMYVHLNHCVSQFCCSNLTACSLFAFWCGVCT
;
A
#
# COMPACT_ATOMS: atom_id res chain seq x y z
N MET A 1 9.06 24.42 15.72
CA MET A 1 8.13 23.34 15.37
C MET A 1 8.85 22.14 14.76
N GLN A 2 9.75 22.32 13.79
CA GLN A 2 10.55 21.23 13.20
C GLN A 2 11.36 20.40 14.21
N GLU A 3 11.98 21.02 15.22
CA GLU A 3 12.68 20.29 16.26
C GLU A 3 11.77 19.35 17.05
N LEU A 4 10.55 19.79 17.38
CA LEU A 4 9.56 18.96 18.06
C LEU A 4 9.11 17.79 17.15
N THR A 5 8.87 18.06 15.87
CA THR A 5 8.52 17.02 14.90
C THR A 5 9.62 15.97 14.81
N GLY A 6 10.89 16.36 14.64
CA GLY A 6 12.01 15.43 14.60
C GLY A 6 12.27 14.69 15.93
N TYR A 7 11.71 15.20 17.03
CA TYR A 7 11.78 14.55 18.33
C TYR A 7 10.74 13.44 18.49
N ILE A 8 9.48 13.68 18.09
CA ILE A 8 8.36 12.76 18.34
C ILE A 8 7.98 11.92 17.12
N PHE A 9 8.17 12.44 15.90
CA PHE A 9 7.69 11.81 14.68
C PHE A 9 8.83 11.13 13.92
N HIS A 10 8.68 9.81 13.75
CA HIS A 10 9.63 8.95 13.06
C HIS A 10 8.97 8.41 11.81
N THR A 11 9.65 8.47 10.69
CA THR A 11 9.20 7.92 9.41
C THR A 11 10.23 6.93 8.90
N ALA A 12 9.79 5.86 8.27
CA ALA A 12 10.67 4.85 7.68
C ALA A 12 10.20 4.49 6.27
N PHE A 13 11.11 4.55 5.31
CA PHE A 13 10.93 3.91 4.01
C PHE A 13 11.62 2.55 4.04
N MET A 14 10.85 1.48 3.88
CA MET A 14 11.34 0.10 3.93
C MET A 14 11.33 -0.48 2.51
N GLY A 15 12.35 -0.11 1.73
CA GLY A 15 12.53 -0.53 0.35
C GLY A 15 13.12 -1.92 0.21
N SER A 16 12.84 -2.54 -0.92
CA SER A 16 13.50 -3.74 -1.42
C SER A 16 14.09 -3.46 -2.81
N ASP A 17 14.76 -4.43 -3.40
CA ASP A 17 15.27 -4.33 -4.78
C ASP A 17 14.13 -4.14 -5.81
N ASN A 18 12.89 -4.46 -5.42
CA ASN A 18 11.69 -4.21 -6.22
C ASN A 18 11.19 -2.75 -6.13
N SER A 19 11.69 -1.96 -5.18
CA SER A 19 11.25 -0.58 -4.95
C SER A 19 11.88 0.39 -5.95
N SER A 20 11.12 1.41 -6.40
CA SER A 20 11.61 2.39 -7.34
C SER A 20 12.46 3.47 -6.67
N GLU A 21 13.43 4.01 -7.42
CA GLU A 21 14.21 5.16 -6.96
C GLU A 21 13.33 6.39 -6.77
N LYS A 22 12.30 6.56 -7.61
CA LYS A 22 11.34 7.66 -7.49
C LYS A 22 10.57 7.58 -6.19
N THR A 23 10.07 6.39 -5.81
CA THR A 23 9.36 6.18 -4.54
C THR A 23 10.29 6.42 -3.35
N THR A 24 11.51 5.91 -3.42
CA THR A 24 12.55 6.14 -2.39
C THR A 24 12.85 7.63 -2.21
N SER A 25 13.06 8.35 -3.32
CA SER A 25 13.35 9.78 -3.30
C SER A 25 12.18 10.61 -2.76
N ARG A 26 10.93 10.27 -3.16
CA ARG A 26 9.72 10.93 -2.64
C ARG A 26 9.57 10.75 -1.13
N ALA A 27 9.77 9.54 -0.63
CA ALA A 27 9.68 9.25 0.79
C ALA A 27 10.72 10.05 1.60
N LYS A 28 11.96 10.13 1.11
CA LYS A 28 13.02 10.92 1.74
C LYS A 28 12.69 12.42 1.75
N ARG A 29 12.33 12.98 0.60
CA ARG A 29 11.96 14.40 0.46
C ARG A 29 10.76 14.76 1.33
N LEU A 30 9.77 13.87 1.46
CA LEU A 30 8.64 14.07 2.36
C LEU A 30 9.09 14.08 3.81
N GLY A 31 9.95 13.13 4.23
CA GLY A 31 10.52 13.10 5.57
C GLY A 31 11.28 14.37 5.94
N GLU A 32 12.06 14.89 5.01
CA GLU A 32 12.80 16.16 5.15
C GLU A 32 11.84 17.37 5.25
N ALA A 33 10.83 17.44 4.39
CA ALA A 33 9.84 18.52 4.41
C ALA A 33 9.03 18.56 5.72
N LEU A 34 8.71 17.39 6.26
CA LEU A 34 8.04 17.25 7.56
C LEU A 34 8.96 17.56 8.76
N GLY A 35 10.26 17.54 8.57
CA GLY A 35 11.23 17.61 9.67
C GLY A 35 11.19 16.38 10.59
N SER A 36 10.75 15.22 10.06
CA SER A 36 10.68 13.97 10.79
C SER A 36 12.06 13.32 10.95
N TYR A 37 12.20 12.42 11.94
CA TYR A 37 13.36 11.53 11.98
C TYR A 37 13.15 10.41 10.95
N HIS A 38 13.71 10.60 9.76
CA HIS A 38 13.50 9.70 8.62
C HIS A 38 14.58 8.63 8.50
N LEU A 39 14.15 7.39 8.24
CA LEU A 39 15.01 6.23 8.04
C LEU A 39 14.76 5.61 6.67
N GLY A 40 15.84 5.37 5.92
CA GLY A 40 15.82 4.50 4.74
C GLY A 40 16.32 3.10 5.13
N ILE A 41 15.47 2.11 5.05
CA ILE A 41 15.76 0.72 5.45
C ILE A 41 15.64 -0.19 4.23
N LYS A 42 16.67 -1.00 3.96
CA LYS A 42 16.60 -2.07 2.96
C LYS A 42 16.24 -3.38 3.65
N ILE A 43 15.14 -4.02 3.20
CA ILE A 43 14.65 -5.26 3.82
C ILE A 43 15.19 -6.53 3.16
N ASP A 44 15.95 -6.41 2.07
CA ASP A 44 16.42 -7.54 1.26
C ASP A 44 17.22 -8.58 2.06
N LEU A 45 18.06 -8.13 2.99
CA LEU A 45 18.81 -9.05 3.86
C LEU A 45 17.88 -9.95 4.68
N MET A 46 16.80 -9.40 5.21
CA MET A 46 15.82 -10.16 6.00
C MET A 46 15.00 -11.08 5.11
N VAL A 47 14.55 -10.59 3.96
CA VAL A 47 13.81 -11.39 2.96
C VAL A 47 14.66 -12.58 2.52
N ASN A 48 15.91 -12.35 2.14
CA ASN A 48 16.83 -13.39 1.70
C ASN A 48 17.11 -14.42 2.82
N ALA A 49 17.28 -13.98 4.06
CA ALA A 49 17.50 -14.88 5.21
C ALA A 49 16.30 -15.81 5.42
N VAL A 50 15.06 -15.31 5.31
CA VAL A 50 13.85 -16.15 5.43
C VAL A 50 13.73 -17.13 4.28
N ILE A 51 13.99 -16.70 3.04
CA ILE A 51 13.97 -17.57 1.86
C ILE A 51 15.03 -18.65 1.98
N GLN A 52 16.24 -18.32 2.40
CA GLN A 52 17.33 -19.27 2.63
C GLN A 52 16.96 -20.28 3.72
N THR A 53 16.35 -19.84 4.82
CA THR A 53 15.87 -20.75 5.87
C THR A 53 14.88 -21.77 5.32
N PHE A 54 13.92 -21.32 4.50
CA PHE A 54 12.98 -22.20 3.82
C PHE A 54 13.71 -23.19 2.89
N ALA A 55 14.64 -22.70 2.06
CA ALA A 55 15.39 -23.52 1.12
C ALA A 55 16.23 -24.59 1.81
N LEU A 56 16.93 -24.23 2.89
CA LEU A 56 17.72 -25.18 3.68
C LEU A 56 16.87 -26.25 4.35
N THR A 57 15.65 -25.90 4.75
CA THR A 57 14.76 -26.83 5.45
C THR A 57 14.04 -27.78 4.48
N THR A 58 13.66 -27.30 3.30
CA THR A 58 12.80 -28.05 2.36
C THR A 58 13.52 -28.56 1.12
N GLY A 59 14.72 -28.06 0.84
CA GLY A 59 15.46 -28.32 -0.40
C GLY A 59 14.90 -27.58 -1.63
N HIS A 60 13.93 -26.65 -1.45
CA HIS A 60 13.28 -25.95 -2.54
C HIS A 60 13.43 -24.44 -2.37
N THR A 61 13.70 -23.72 -3.47
CA THR A 61 13.80 -22.24 -3.48
C THR A 61 12.65 -21.67 -4.28
N PRO A 62 11.75 -20.87 -3.67
CA PRO A 62 10.62 -20.25 -4.36
C PRO A 62 11.09 -19.19 -5.35
N ARG A 63 10.35 -19.03 -6.45
CA ARG A 63 10.64 -18.08 -7.52
C ARG A 63 9.41 -17.23 -7.83
N PHE A 64 9.62 -15.99 -8.26
CA PHE A 64 8.55 -15.17 -8.82
C PHE A 64 8.04 -15.75 -10.15
N CYS A 65 6.79 -15.50 -10.52
CA CYS A 65 6.21 -15.93 -11.79
C CYS A 65 7.04 -15.46 -12.99
N VAL A 66 7.56 -14.25 -12.96
CA VAL A 66 8.46 -13.71 -14.00
C VAL A 66 9.76 -14.50 -14.17
N HIS A 67 10.14 -15.28 -13.16
CA HIS A 67 11.30 -16.16 -13.17
C HIS A 67 10.92 -17.65 -13.24
N GLY A 68 9.70 -17.96 -13.69
CA GLY A 68 9.21 -19.32 -13.89
C GLY A 68 8.66 -20.00 -12.63
N GLY A 69 8.39 -19.28 -11.56
CA GLY A 69 7.70 -19.77 -10.36
C GLY A 69 6.19 -19.90 -10.56
N SER A 70 5.54 -20.63 -9.67
CA SER A 70 4.08 -20.74 -9.60
C SER A 70 3.45 -19.51 -8.94
N MET A 71 2.13 -19.33 -9.12
CA MET A 71 1.36 -18.27 -8.43
C MET A 71 1.49 -18.34 -6.90
N SER A 72 1.55 -19.54 -6.32
CA SER A 72 1.72 -19.74 -4.88
C SER A 72 3.09 -19.27 -4.39
N GLU A 73 4.15 -19.53 -5.16
CA GLU A 73 5.50 -19.06 -4.86
C GLU A 73 5.58 -17.54 -4.95
N ASP A 74 5.03 -16.96 -6.02
CA ASP A 74 4.98 -15.52 -6.27
C ASP A 74 4.29 -14.79 -5.12
N LEU A 75 3.10 -15.26 -4.74
CA LEU A 75 2.33 -14.71 -3.63
C LEU A 75 3.07 -14.84 -2.28
N ALA A 76 3.73 -15.97 -2.05
CA ALA A 76 4.52 -16.20 -0.82
C ALA A 76 5.69 -15.21 -0.71
N LEU A 77 6.39 -14.95 -1.83
CA LEU A 77 7.49 -13.98 -1.89
C LEU A 77 7.04 -12.54 -1.69
N GLN A 78 5.87 -12.16 -2.20
CA GLN A 78 5.27 -10.86 -1.93
C GLN A 78 4.86 -10.73 -0.45
N ASN A 79 4.17 -11.74 0.06
CA ASN A 79 3.66 -11.76 1.43
C ASN A 79 4.76 -11.68 2.48
N ILE A 80 5.92 -12.32 2.26
CA ILE A 80 7.02 -12.22 3.23
C ILE A 80 7.62 -10.82 3.27
N GLN A 81 7.73 -10.14 2.13
CA GLN A 81 8.20 -8.75 2.10
C GLN A 81 7.25 -7.83 2.89
N ALA A 82 5.93 -7.97 2.68
CA ALA A 82 4.92 -7.19 3.38
C ALA A 82 4.98 -7.42 4.91
N ARG A 83 5.08 -8.68 5.35
CA ARG A 83 5.18 -9.03 6.78
C ARG A 83 6.46 -8.55 7.43
N LEU A 84 7.59 -8.68 6.76
CA LEU A 84 8.87 -8.22 7.30
C LEU A 84 8.91 -6.70 7.50
N ARG A 85 8.19 -5.92 6.69
CA ARG A 85 8.02 -4.48 6.95
C ARG A 85 7.36 -4.24 8.31
N MET A 86 6.33 -5.02 8.67
CA MET A 86 5.68 -4.87 9.99
C MET A 86 6.59 -5.29 11.13
N VAL A 87 7.27 -6.44 11.00
CA VAL A 87 8.24 -6.91 12.00
C VAL A 87 9.33 -5.85 12.22
N THR A 88 9.85 -5.27 11.13
CA THR A 88 10.86 -4.22 11.17
C THR A 88 10.31 -2.95 11.85
N ALA A 89 9.08 -2.54 11.51
CA ALA A 89 8.46 -1.36 12.11
C ALA A 89 8.39 -1.50 13.65
N TYR A 90 7.95 -2.63 14.16
CA TYR A 90 7.88 -2.87 15.60
C TYR A 90 9.25 -2.95 16.26
N LEU A 91 10.24 -3.58 15.62
CA LEU A 91 11.61 -3.60 16.12
C LEU A 91 12.17 -2.17 16.29
N PHE A 92 12.02 -1.36 15.24
CA PHE A 92 12.49 0.02 15.28
C PHE A 92 11.66 0.89 16.25
N ALA A 93 10.35 0.68 16.33
CA ALA A 93 9.50 1.38 17.29
C ALA A 93 9.93 1.15 18.74
N GLN A 94 10.39 -0.05 19.06
CA GLN A 94 10.91 -0.37 20.40
C GLN A 94 12.32 0.17 20.65
N LEU A 95 13.20 0.13 19.66
CA LEU A 95 14.62 0.41 19.86
C LEU A 95 15.05 1.84 19.52
N LEU A 96 14.33 2.57 18.65
CA LEU A 96 14.74 3.93 18.28
C LEU A 96 14.80 4.91 19.45
N PRO A 97 13.89 4.91 20.42
CA PRO A 97 14.04 5.76 21.60
C PRO A 97 15.34 5.47 22.36
N TRP A 98 15.68 4.19 22.54
CA TRP A 98 16.95 3.81 23.17
C TRP A 98 18.17 4.28 22.38
N VAL A 99 18.19 4.08 21.05
CA VAL A 99 19.28 4.59 20.18
C VAL A 99 19.45 6.10 20.30
N ARG A 100 18.37 6.82 20.54
CA ARG A 100 18.35 8.28 20.71
C ARG A 100 18.53 8.74 22.16
N GLY A 101 18.96 7.85 23.08
CA GLY A 101 19.18 8.16 24.48
C GLY A 101 17.89 8.48 25.26
N ARG A 102 16.75 7.92 24.86
CA ARG A 102 15.43 8.15 25.48
C ARG A 102 14.81 6.85 25.96
N GLY A 103 13.94 6.96 26.94
CA GLY A 103 13.11 5.84 27.40
C GLY A 103 11.82 5.69 26.60
N GLY A 104 11.11 4.59 26.84
CA GLY A 104 9.83 4.28 26.22
C GLY A 104 9.97 3.59 24.86
N PHE A 105 8.86 3.60 24.11
CA PHE A 105 8.77 3.04 22.75
C PHE A 105 7.84 3.91 21.91
N LEU A 106 7.89 3.75 20.58
CA LEU A 106 7.06 4.49 19.65
C LEU A 106 5.75 3.73 19.35
N LEU A 107 4.70 4.48 19.09
CA LEU A 107 3.45 3.95 18.55
C LEU A 107 3.60 3.76 17.03
N VAL A 108 3.25 2.58 16.53
CA VAL A 108 3.31 2.30 15.09
C VAL A 108 1.99 2.71 14.43
N LEU A 109 2.08 3.62 13.45
CA LEU A 109 0.93 4.11 12.69
C LEU A 109 0.80 3.35 11.37
N GLY A 110 -0.38 2.83 11.10
CA GLY A 110 -0.75 2.20 9.84
C GLY A 110 -1.15 3.24 8.79
N SER A 111 -1.13 2.83 7.52
CA SER A 111 -1.44 3.67 6.38
C SER A 111 -2.39 3.02 5.37
N ALA A 112 -3.05 1.91 5.73
CA ALA A 112 -4.08 1.28 4.90
C ALA A 112 -5.35 2.13 4.87
N ASN A 113 -5.90 2.37 3.69
CA ASN A 113 -7.15 3.12 3.52
C ASN A 113 -8.38 2.20 3.55
N VAL A 114 -9.59 2.80 3.56
CA VAL A 114 -10.84 2.02 3.65
C VAL A 114 -11.08 1.15 2.42
N ASP A 115 -10.66 1.57 1.23
CA ASP A 115 -10.90 0.84 -0.02
C ASP A 115 -10.07 -0.46 -0.05
N GLU A 116 -8.81 -0.40 0.37
CA GLU A 116 -7.96 -1.58 0.57
C GLU A 116 -8.60 -2.55 1.57
N GLY A 117 -9.11 -2.03 2.69
CA GLY A 117 -9.83 -2.82 3.69
C GLY A 117 -11.12 -3.46 3.18
N LEU A 118 -11.90 -2.75 2.35
CA LEU A 118 -13.15 -3.26 1.76
C LEU A 118 -12.90 -4.38 0.74
N ARG A 119 -11.84 -4.26 -0.04
CA ARG A 119 -11.44 -5.25 -1.03
C ARG A 119 -10.67 -6.43 -0.43
N GLY A 120 -10.11 -6.24 0.76
CA GLY A 120 -9.18 -7.20 1.36
C GLY A 120 -7.81 -7.19 0.70
N TYR A 121 -7.43 -6.08 0.05
CA TYR A 121 -6.14 -5.89 -0.60
C TYR A 121 -5.07 -5.61 0.46
N MET A 122 -4.70 -6.65 1.15
CA MET A 122 -3.69 -6.63 2.21
C MET A 122 -3.13 -8.03 2.46
N THR A 123 -1.92 -8.09 2.96
CA THR A 123 -1.34 -9.33 3.49
C THR A 123 -1.61 -9.42 4.99
N LYS A 124 -2.13 -10.56 5.45
CA LYS A 124 -2.32 -10.78 6.90
C LYS A 124 -0.99 -10.57 7.63
N TYR A 125 -1.01 -9.71 8.66
CA TYR A 125 0.14 -9.30 9.47
C TYR A 125 1.16 -8.40 8.74
N ASP A 126 0.77 -7.70 7.70
CA ASP A 126 1.53 -6.59 7.13
C ASP A 126 1.34 -5.29 7.91
N CYS A 127 1.68 -4.15 7.33
CA CYS A 127 1.56 -2.84 7.97
C CYS A 127 0.12 -2.43 8.32
N SER A 128 -0.90 -3.18 7.87
CA SER A 128 -2.29 -3.02 8.33
C SER A 128 -2.49 -3.44 9.79
N SER A 129 -1.56 -4.24 10.35
CA SER A 129 -1.57 -4.71 11.75
C SER A 129 -0.89 -3.74 12.73
N ALA A 130 -0.73 -2.46 12.37
CA ALA A 130 -0.16 -1.42 13.22
C ALA A 130 -1.04 -1.16 14.46
N ASP A 131 -0.47 -0.48 15.47
CA ASP A 131 -1.17 -0.15 16.72
C ASP A 131 -2.39 0.75 16.48
N LEU A 132 -2.29 1.68 15.55
CA LEU A 132 -3.33 2.63 15.18
C LEU A 132 -3.29 2.91 13.69
N ASN A 133 -4.45 2.96 13.04
CA ASN A 133 -4.57 3.40 11.65
C ASN A 133 -5.42 4.66 11.55
N PRO A 134 -4.82 5.86 11.52
CA PRO A 134 -5.56 7.13 11.51
C PRO A 134 -6.33 7.39 10.22
N ILE A 135 -6.01 6.71 9.10
CA ILE A 135 -6.67 6.89 7.81
C ILE A 135 -7.53 5.70 7.39
N GLY A 136 -7.73 4.72 8.26
CA GLY A 136 -8.44 3.47 7.95
C GLY A 136 -9.91 3.62 7.58
N ALA A 137 -10.51 4.78 7.83
CA ALA A 137 -11.89 5.09 7.43
C ALA A 137 -11.98 6.05 6.22
N ILE A 138 -10.85 6.44 5.63
CA ILE A 138 -10.79 7.44 4.55
C ILE A 138 -10.59 6.73 3.21
N ALA A 139 -11.40 7.10 2.20
CA ALA A 139 -11.27 6.58 0.85
C ALA A 139 -10.01 7.14 0.14
N LYS A 140 -9.43 6.37 -0.78
CA LYS A 140 -8.24 6.77 -1.56
C LYS A 140 -8.45 8.10 -2.30
N GLY A 141 -9.65 8.28 -2.87
CA GLY A 141 -10.02 9.53 -3.56
C GLY A 141 -10.03 10.75 -2.62
N ASP A 142 -10.48 10.59 -1.38
CA ASP A 142 -10.51 11.67 -0.40
C ASP A 142 -9.13 11.94 0.20
N LEU A 143 -8.30 10.91 0.38
CA LEU A 143 -6.88 11.08 0.71
C LEU A 143 -6.15 11.91 -0.35
N LYS A 144 -6.40 11.63 -1.63
CA LYS A 144 -5.83 12.42 -2.74
C LYS A 144 -6.26 13.88 -2.68
N LYS A 145 -7.55 14.15 -2.45
CA LYS A 145 -8.07 15.54 -2.29
C LYS A 145 -7.43 16.23 -1.08
N MET A 146 -7.31 15.51 0.05
CA MET A 146 -6.67 16.03 1.26
C MET A 146 -5.21 16.41 1.02
N LEU A 147 -4.44 15.56 0.33
CA LEU A 147 -3.04 15.83 0.00
C LEU A 147 -2.91 17.05 -0.91
N LEU A 148 -3.77 17.18 -1.94
CA LEU A 148 -3.76 18.34 -2.84
C LEU A 148 -4.14 19.62 -2.12
N TRP A 149 -5.13 19.56 -1.21
CA TRP A 149 -5.48 20.69 -0.36
C TRP A 149 -4.33 21.09 0.56
N ALA A 150 -3.67 20.13 1.20
CA ALA A 150 -2.54 20.37 2.07
C ALA A 150 -1.33 20.94 1.30
N ALA A 151 -1.04 20.42 0.10
CA ALA A 151 -0.01 20.93 -0.79
C ALA A 151 -0.19 22.42 -1.07
N LYS A 152 -1.43 22.82 -1.41
CA LYS A 152 -1.79 24.22 -1.68
C LYS A 152 -1.73 25.09 -0.42
N THR A 153 -2.25 24.58 0.70
CA THR A 153 -2.37 25.36 1.95
C THR A 153 -1.02 25.59 2.61
N TYR A 154 -0.16 24.57 2.63
CA TYR A 154 1.16 24.63 3.28
C TYR A 154 2.31 24.88 2.32
N GLN A 155 2.02 25.02 1.02
CA GLN A 155 3.01 25.20 -0.06
C GLN A 155 4.05 24.08 -0.10
N TRP A 156 3.58 22.85 0.03
CA TRP A 156 4.40 21.64 -0.01
C TRP A 156 4.20 20.88 -1.32
N ASP A 157 4.97 21.24 -2.33
CA ASP A 157 4.89 20.64 -3.69
C ASP A 157 5.05 19.12 -3.71
N ILE A 158 5.83 18.58 -2.77
CA ILE A 158 6.02 17.13 -2.64
C ILE A 158 4.69 16.37 -2.42
N LEU A 159 3.71 16.98 -1.73
CA LEU A 159 2.41 16.35 -1.51
C LEU A 159 1.59 16.28 -2.81
N ALA A 160 1.71 17.29 -3.68
CA ALA A 160 1.06 17.27 -4.99
C ALA A 160 1.68 16.22 -5.91
N GLU A 161 3.03 16.07 -5.89
CA GLU A 161 3.74 15.03 -6.61
C GLU A 161 3.31 13.62 -6.17
N ILE A 162 3.22 13.39 -4.85
CA ILE A 162 2.77 12.10 -4.29
C ILE A 162 1.30 11.83 -4.67
N ALA A 163 0.42 12.82 -4.57
CA ALA A 163 -0.99 12.66 -4.94
C ALA A 163 -1.20 12.41 -6.44
N GLY A 164 -0.27 12.86 -7.29
CA GLY A 164 -0.29 12.63 -8.74
C GLY A 164 0.29 11.29 -9.16
N ALA A 165 1.04 10.61 -8.29
CA ALA A 165 1.65 9.32 -8.60
C ALA A 165 0.61 8.20 -8.66
N PRO A 166 0.76 7.23 -9.59
CA PRO A 166 -0.07 6.04 -9.59
C PRO A 166 0.21 5.19 -8.34
N PRO A 167 -0.83 4.59 -7.73
CA PRO A 167 -0.65 3.68 -6.60
C PRO A 167 -0.07 2.35 -7.06
N THR A 168 1.03 1.92 -6.44
CA THR A 168 1.78 0.71 -6.79
C THR A 168 2.20 -0.06 -5.54
N ALA A 169 2.17 -1.40 -5.61
CA ALA A 169 2.59 -2.26 -4.49
C ALA A 169 4.11 -2.47 -4.42
N GLU A 170 4.82 -2.48 -5.56
CA GLU A 170 6.28 -2.67 -5.68
C GLU A 170 6.82 -3.91 -4.92
N LEU A 171 6.09 -5.03 -4.95
CA LEU A 171 6.44 -6.29 -4.29
C LEU A 171 7.02 -7.32 -5.25
N ARG A 172 6.83 -7.15 -6.56
CA ARG A 172 7.35 -8.00 -7.63
C ARG A 172 8.57 -7.37 -8.29
N PRO A 173 9.49 -8.21 -8.85
CA PRO A 173 10.56 -7.72 -9.71
C PRO A 173 9.99 -6.93 -10.89
N ARG A 174 10.68 -5.86 -11.25
CA ARG A 174 10.29 -5.06 -12.42
C ARG A 174 10.47 -5.90 -13.69
N ALA A 175 9.55 -5.76 -14.62
CA ALA A 175 9.74 -6.33 -15.94
C ALA A 175 10.96 -5.63 -16.61
N THR A 176 11.96 -6.42 -17.01
CA THR A 176 13.07 -5.94 -17.81
C THR A 176 12.57 -5.72 -19.24
N SER A 177 12.01 -4.56 -19.52
CA SER A 177 11.82 -4.12 -20.90
C SER A 177 12.96 -3.18 -21.25
N ASP A 178 13.51 -3.32 -22.48
CA ASP A 178 14.60 -2.48 -22.99
C ASP A 178 14.21 -1.00 -23.13
N ASN A 179 12.95 -0.64 -22.88
CA ASN A 179 12.42 0.72 -22.86
C ASN A 179 12.21 1.17 -21.43
N SER A 180 13.12 1.96 -20.92
CA SER A 180 13.24 2.40 -19.53
C SER A 180 12.08 3.23 -18.96
N GLU A 181 11.14 3.71 -19.76
CA GLU A 181 10.02 4.54 -19.31
C GLU A 181 8.73 3.74 -19.03
N GLU A 182 8.50 2.60 -19.70
CA GLU A 182 7.31 1.76 -19.50
C GLU A 182 7.45 0.74 -18.36
N ALA A 183 8.68 0.45 -17.92
CA ALA A 183 8.95 -0.49 -16.83
C ALA A 183 8.50 0.02 -15.43
N GLU A 184 8.08 1.27 -15.31
CA GLU A 184 7.76 1.90 -14.02
C GLU A 184 6.41 1.47 -13.42
N HIS A 185 5.52 0.85 -14.16
CA HIS A 185 4.14 0.61 -13.73
C HIS A 185 3.73 -0.88 -13.73
N SER A 186 4.65 -1.79 -13.48
CA SER A 186 4.39 -3.23 -13.61
C SER A 186 3.45 -3.84 -12.55
N GLN A 187 3.14 -3.13 -11.45
CA GLN A 187 2.26 -3.62 -10.37
C GLN A 187 1.36 -2.50 -9.86
N LEU A 188 0.32 -2.16 -10.66
CA LEU A 188 -0.70 -1.20 -10.25
C LEU A 188 -1.72 -1.87 -9.33
N ASP A 189 -2.08 -1.19 -8.25
CA ASP A 189 -3.08 -1.66 -7.28
C ASP A 189 -4.43 -1.97 -7.95
N GLU A 190 -4.90 -1.11 -8.85
CA GLU A 190 -6.20 -1.25 -9.53
C GLU A 190 -6.24 -2.48 -10.45
N ASP A 191 -5.12 -2.81 -11.11
CA ASP A 191 -5.00 -4.02 -11.94
C ASP A 191 -5.05 -5.29 -11.08
N GLU A 192 -4.35 -5.30 -9.96
CA GLU A 192 -4.35 -6.45 -9.04
C GLU A 192 -5.70 -6.63 -8.33
N MET A 193 -6.34 -5.54 -7.95
CA MET A 193 -7.69 -5.57 -7.38
C MET A 193 -8.75 -5.94 -8.41
N GLY A 194 -8.49 -5.78 -9.71
CA GLY A 194 -9.44 -5.94 -10.79
C GLY A 194 -10.58 -4.92 -10.72
N MET A 195 -10.34 -3.75 -10.12
CA MET A 195 -11.35 -2.74 -9.84
C MET A 195 -10.68 -1.40 -9.54
N SER A 196 -11.22 -0.31 -10.06
CA SER A 196 -10.72 1.03 -9.78
C SER A 196 -11.07 1.49 -8.36
N TYR A 197 -10.29 2.40 -7.81
CA TYR A 197 -10.60 3.05 -6.53
C TYR A 197 -11.90 3.84 -6.55
N TYR A 198 -12.30 4.34 -7.73
CA TYR A 198 -13.60 4.99 -7.91
C TYR A 198 -14.77 4.00 -7.71
N GLU A 199 -14.69 2.83 -8.34
CA GLU A 199 -15.70 1.76 -8.20
C GLU A 199 -15.75 1.26 -6.75
N LEU A 200 -14.59 1.03 -6.12
CA LEU A 200 -14.51 0.64 -4.71
C LEU A 200 -15.17 1.66 -3.79
N GLY A 201 -14.92 2.95 -3.98
CA GLY A 201 -15.55 4.01 -3.21
C GLY A 201 -17.08 4.04 -3.38
N LEU A 202 -17.58 3.81 -4.59
CA LEU A 202 -19.01 3.70 -4.87
C LEU A 202 -19.64 2.48 -4.20
N PHE A 203 -19.03 1.30 -4.34
CA PHE A 203 -19.48 0.07 -3.67
C PHE A 203 -19.42 0.22 -2.15
N GLY A 204 -18.35 0.81 -1.63
CA GLY A 204 -18.19 1.09 -0.22
C GLY A 204 -19.30 1.96 0.35
N THR A 205 -19.66 3.04 -0.36
CA THR A 205 -20.76 3.93 0.00
C THR A 205 -22.10 3.20 0.01
N LEU A 206 -22.41 2.46 -1.06
CA LEU A 206 -23.63 1.68 -1.13
C LEU A 206 -23.70 0.62 -0.05
N ARG A 207 -22.58 -0.06 0.24
CA ARG A 207 -22.53 -1.12 1.26
C ARG A 207 -22.60 -0.59 2.69
N LYS A 208 -21.79 0.42 3.03
CA LYS A 208 -21.60 0.87 4.41
C LYS A 208 -22.57 1.96 4.82
N ILE A 209 -22.85 2.92 3.95
CA ILE A 209 -23.74 4.05 4.24
C ILE A 209 -25.18 3.71 3.89
N SER A 210 -25.43 3.30 2.64
CA SER A 210 -26.78 2.97 2.17
C SER A 210 -27.27 1.57 2.59
N ARG A 211 -26.39 0.75 3.17
CA ARG A 211 -26.66 -0.62 3.66
C ARG A 211 -27.28 -1.52 2.60
N CYS A 212 -26.96 -1.30 1.33
CA CYS A 212 -27.43 -2.11 0.22
C CYS A 212 -26.88 -3.55 0.28
N GLY A 213 -27.73 -4.51 -0.02
CA GLY A 213 -27.35 -5.87 -0.38
C GLY A 213 -26.97 -5.98 -1.86
N PRO A 214 -26.56 -7.19 -2.36
CA PRO A 214 -26.12 -7.35 -3.75
C PRO A 214 -27.17 -6.91 -4.77
N VAL A 215 -28.41 -7.30 -4.60
CA VAL A 215 -29.50 -6.98 -5.51
C VAL A 215 -29.82 -5.49 -5.53
N SER A 216 -30.00 -4.86 -4.36
CA SER A 216 -30.28 -3.43 -4.28
C SER A 216 -29.11 -2.59 -4.79
N MET A 217 -27.87 -3.03 -4.55
CA MET A 217 -26.69 -2.40 -5.08
C MET A 217 -26.66 -2.43 -6.61
N TYR A 218 -26.99 -3.59 -7.20
CA TYR A 218 -27.11 -3.75 -8.65
C TYR A 218 -28.17 -2.81 -9.25
N VAL A 219 -29.36 -2.70 -8.62
CA VAL A 219 -30.42 -1.79 -9.06
C VAL A 219 -29.97 -0.34 -9.00
N HIS A 220 -29.32 0.09 -7.92
CA HIS A 220 -28.79 1.45 -7.81
C HIS A 220 -27.74 1.75 -8.89
N LEU A 221 -26.83 0.82 -9.14
CA LEU A 221 -25.76 0.99 -10.12
C LEU A 221 -26.32 1.05 -11.55
N ASN A 222 -27.30 0.22 -11.91
CA ASN A 222 -27.94 0.28 -13.22
C ASN A 222 -28.65 1.61 -13.46
N HIS A 223 -29.26 2.20 -12.45
CA HIS A 223 -29.83 3.54 -12.57
C HIS A 223 -28.76 4.61 -12.77
N CYS A 224 -27.63 4.52 -12.06
CA CYS A 224 -26.51 5.45 -12.22
C CYS A 224 -25.83 5.31 -13.60
N VAL A 225 -25.65 4.07 -14.08
CA VAL A 225 -25.03 3.81 -15.41
C VAL A 225 -25.89 4.35 -16.54
N SER A 226 -27.21 4.25 -16.44
CA SER A 226 -28.13 4.81 -17.45
C SER A 226 -28.12 6.35 -17.50
N GLN A 227 -27.74 7.03 -16.42
CA GLN A 227 -27.67 8.48 -16.35
C GLN A 227 -26.28 9.09 -16.65
N PHE A 228 -25.19 8.35 -16.43
CA PHE A 228 -23.82 8.90 -16.45
C PHE A 228 -22.83 8.20 -17.40
N CYS A 229 -23.28 7.34 -18.33
CA CYS A 229 -22.37 6.71 -19.31
C CYS A 229 -21.09 6.05 -18.70
N CYS A 230 -21.18 5.51 -17.49
CA CYS A 230 -20.06 4.74 -16.90
C CYS A 230 -20.06 3.33 -17.51
N SER A 231 -19.30 3.15 -18.59
CA SER A 231 -19.27 1.95 -19.42
C SER A 231 -18.63 0.71 -18.75
N ASN A 232 -18.04 0.83 -17.56
CA ASN A 232 -17.23 -0.23 -16.96
C ASN A 232 -17.83 -0.90 -15.71
N LEU A 233 -18.97 -0.45 -15.18
CA LEU A 233 -19.62 -1.08 -14.04
C LEU A 233 -20.42 -2.31 -14.51
N THR A 234 -19.79 -3.46 -14.53
CA THR A 234 -20.41 -4.72 -14.96
C THR A 234 -20.95 -5.52 -13.76
N ALA A 235 -21.89 -6.43 -14.04
CA ALA A 235 -22.33 -7.43 -13.05
C ALA A 235 -21.17 -8.26 -12.49
N CYS A 236 -20.10 -8.42 -13.27
CA CYS A 236 -18.86 -9.10 -12.85
C CYS A 236 -18.11 -8.34 -11.75
N SER A 237 -18.01 -7.00 -11.84
CA SER A 237 -17.37 -6.16 -10.82
C SER A 237 -18.13 -6.24 -9.49
N LEU A 238 -19.46 -6.24 -9.54
CA LEU A 238 -20.31 -6.40 -8.37
C LEU A 238 -20.14 -7.78 -7.73
N PHE A 239 -20.08 -8.83 -8.54
CA PHE A 239 -19.86 -10.20 -8.08
C PHE A 239 -18.49 -10.34 -7.43
N ALA A 240 -17.43 -9.80 -8.06
CA ALA A 240 -16.08 -9.79 -7.52
C ALA A 240 -16.01 -9.05 -6.15
N PHE A 241 -16.69 -7.92 -6.02
CA PHE A 241 -16.76 -7.18 -4.76
C PHE A 241 -17.41 -8.01 -3.62
N TRP A 242 -18.51 -8.74 -3.93
CA TRP A 242 -19.24 -9.50 -2.92
C TRP A 242 -18.60 -10.84 -2.56
N CYS A 243 -18.04 -11.54 -3.53
CA CYS A 243 -17.44 -12.86 -3.31
C CYS A 243 -16.03 -12.81 -2.73
N GLY A 244 -15.39 -11.63 -2.71
CA GLY A 244 -14.02 -11.50 -2.20
C GLY A 244 -13.02 -12.39 -2.95
N VAL A 245 -13.35 -12.76 -4.19
CA VAL A 245 -12.49 -13.64 -4.98
C VAL A 245 -11.23 -12.85 -5.35
N CYS A 246 -10.18 -13.08 -4.57
CA CYS A 246 -8.83 -12.80 -5.04
C CYS A 246 -8.55 -13.79 -6.18
N THR A 247 -8.44 -13.28 -7.38
CA THR A 247 -7.82 -14.00 -8.48
C THR A 247 -6.34 -14.14 -8.22
#